data_f6e1d3a2c2dd23104b36f6feb93dc1da
#
_entry.id   f6e1d3a2c2dd23104b36f6feb93dc1da
#
_cell.length_a   1.000
_cell.length_b   1.000
_cell.length_c   1.000
_cell.angle_alpha   90.00
_cell.angle_beta   90.00
_cell.angle_gamma   90.00
#
_symmetry.space_group_name_H-M   'P 1'
#
loop_
_entity.id
_entity.type
_entity.pdbx_description
1 polymer ?
#
loop_
_entity_poly.entity_id
_entity_poly.type
_entity_poly.pdbx_seq_one_letter_code
_entity_poly.pdbx_strand_id
1 'polypeptide(L)'
;MMTLLCALVFSLPTFAQGINDKADNIVGEYLTDRGGSKSKVRVTKSADGTYSAQVFWVEKPYDAKCNKRKDVKNPDKSLRNIDIDQVVIVKGLKYDAEDKNWGDAKIYDPSKGIRVNVTAEFVEANKLKLRGTIFGIGTTLYWTRIQ
;
A
#
# COMPACT_ATOMS: atom_id res chain seq x y z
N MET A 1 15.81 8.59 64.08
CA MET A 1 14.80 9.15 63.19
C MET A 1 15.18 8.80 61.76
N MET A 2 14.52 7.81 61.21
CA MET A 2 14.75 7.34 59.80
C MET A 2 13.65 7.90 58.96
N THR A 3 13.96 8.87 58.09
CA THR A 3 13.03 9.45 57.13
C THR A 3 12.95 8.56 55.88
N LEU A 4 11.81 7.90 55.73
CA LEU A 4 11.50 7.05 54.57
C LEU A 4 11.09 7.98 53.41
N LEU A 5 11.97 8.12 52.41
CA LEU A 5 11.67 8.86 51.17
C LEU A 5 10.87 7.94 50.24
N CYS A 6 9.55 8.15 50.20
CA CYS A 6 8.67 7.44 49.28
C CYS A 6 8.82 8.07 47.87
N ALA A 7 9.59 7.43 47.00
CA ALA A 7 9.66 7.81 45.58
C ALA A 7 8.37 7.38 44.89
N LEU A 8 7.49 8.35 44.62
CA LEU A 8 6.34 8.18 43.75
C LEU A 8 6.84 8.00 42.33
N VAL A 9 6.84 6.78 41.84
CA VAL A 9 7.05 6.46 40.41
C VAL A 9 5.74 6.78 39.70
N PHE A 10 5.68 7.93 39.05
CA PHE A 10 4.62 8.23 38.10
C PHE A 10 4.86 7.40 36.85
N SER A 11 4.19 6.26 36.73
CA SER A 11 4.06 5.57 35.44
C SER A 11 3.15 6.39 34.57
N LEU A 12 3.73 7.12 33.59
CA LEU A 12 2.98 7.75 32.52
C LEU A 12 2.31 6.65 31.71
N PRO A 13 1.01 6.78 31.39
CA PRO A 13 0.37 5.83 30.48
C PRO A 13 1.06 5.91 29.12
N THR A 14 1.77 4.87 28.76
CA THR A 14 2.26 4.68 27.39
C THR A 14 1.03 4.32 26.54
N PHE A 15 0.50 5.29 25.81
CA PHE A 15 -0.46 4.98 24.78
C PHE A 15 0.25 4.13 23.72
N ALA A 16 -0.22 2.89 23.55
CA ALA A 16 0.27 2.02 22.47
C ALA A 16 0.01 2.76 21.14
N GLN A 17 1.08 3.00 20.36
CA GLN A 17 0.94 3.59 19.03
C GLN A 17 0.14 2.64 18.13
N GLY A 18 -0.94 3.13 17.52
CA GLY A 18 -1.71 2.40 16.53
C GLY A 18 -0.92 2.17 15.24
N ILE A 19 -1.30 1.17 14.47
CA ILE A 19 -0.64 0.82 13.21
C ILE A 19 -0.67 1.99 12.19
N ASN A 20 -1.64 2.88 12.29
CA ASN A 20 -1.78 4.06 11.42
C ASN A 20 -1.10 5.33 11.98
N ASP A 21 -0.40 5.25 13.10
CA ASP A 21 0.18 6.42 13.77
C ASP A 21 1.56 6.82 13.22
N LYS A 22 2.19 5.97 12.40
CA LYS A 22 3.49 6.23 11.77
C LYS A 22 3.42 6.04 10.26
N ALA A 23 3.92 7.03 9.53
CA ALA A 23 3.96 7.02 8.07
C ALA A 23 4.66 5.78 7.50
N ASP A 24 5.79 5.37 8.06
CA ASP A 24 6.60 4.27 7.56
C ASP A 24 5.99 2.88 7.83
N ASN A 25 4.93 2.79 8.61
CA ASN A 25 4.26 1.51 8.86
C ASN A 25 3.65 0.87 7.59
N ILE A 26 3.42 1.66 6.54
CA ILE A 26 2.95 1.12 5.26
C ILE A 26 4.04 0.38 4.47
N VAL A 27 5.31 0.61 4.77
CA VAL A 27 6.43 -0.06 4.08
C VAL A 27 6.39 -1.56 4.37
N GLY A 28 6.44 -2.37 3.33
CA GLY A 28 6.38 -3.82 3.44
C GLY A 28 5.89 -4.51 2.18
N GLU A 29 5.64 -5.78 2.30
CA GLU A 29 5.15 -6.62 1.20
C GLU A 29 3.73 -7.12 1.49
N TYR A 30 2.92 -7.16 0.44
CA TYR A 30 1.49 -7.43 0.54
C TYR A 30 1.06 -8.43 -0.53
N LEU A 31 0.14 -9.32 -0.16
CA LEU A 31 -0.61 -10.15 -1.08
C LEU A 31 -1.93 -9.45 -1.43
N THR A 32 -2.25 -9.41 -2.70
CA THR A 32 -3.52 -8.94 -3.22
C THR A 32 -4.20 -10.04 -4.02
N ASP A 33 -5.51 -10.15 -3.91
CA ASP A 33 -6.33 -11.06 -4.69
C ASP A 33 -7.46 -10.26 -5.36
N ARG A 34 -7.50 -10.31 -6.68
CA ARG A 34 -8.53 -9.64 -7.48
C ARG A 34 -9.25 -10.67 -8.34
N GLY A 35 -10.39 -11.14 -7.85
CA GLY A 35 -11.22 -12.07 -8.60
C GLY A 35 -10.52 -13.40 -8.90
N GLY A 36 -9.72 -13.92 -7.96
CA GLY A 36 -8.96 -15.16 -8.11
C GLY A 36 -7.62 -15.01 -8.81
N SER A 37 -7.18 -13.78 -9.12
CA SER A 37 -5.83 -13.49 -9.63
C SER A 37 -5.00 -12.84 -8.54
N LYS A 38 -3.97 -13.54 -8.08
CA LYS A 38 -3.10 -13.11 -6.99
C LYS A 38 -1.87 -12.38 -7.50
N SER A 39 -1.46 -11.35 -6.76
CA SER A 39 -0.24 -10.60 -7.00
C SER A 39 0.42 -10.25 -5.66
N LYS A 40 1.74 -10.03 -5.68
CA LYS A 40 2.47 -9.48 -4.54
C LYS A 40 2.98 -8.10 -4.89
N VAL A 41 2.80 -7.19 -3.95
CA VAL A 41 3.14 -5.77 -4.09
C VAL A 41 4.11 -5.38 -2.99
N ARG A 42 5.13 -4.62 -3.34
CA ARG A 42 6.09 -4.06 -2.38
C ARG A 42 5.87 -2.55 -2.29
N VAL A 43 5.66 -2.06 -1.06
CA VAL A 43 5.60 -0.64 -0.75
C VAL A 43 6.95 -0.19 -0.21
N THR A 44 7.50 0.85 -0.81
CA THR A 44 8.79 1.44 -0.43
C THR A 44 8.65 2.94 -0.23
N LYS A 45 9.54 3.52 0.57
CA LYS A 45 9.65 4.96 0.74
C LYS A 45 10.53 5.54 -0.35
N SER A 46 10.03 6.56 -1.03
CA SER A 46 10.78 7.31 -2.05
C SER A 46 11.67 8.38 -1.40
N ALA A 47 12.65 8.90 -2.17
CA ALA A 47 13.59 9.92 -1.69
C ALA A 47 12.91 11.22 -1.26
N ASP A 48 11.75 11.55 -1.83
CA ASP A 48 10.94 12.74 -1.48
C ASP A 48 10.05 12.54 -0.23
N GLY A 49 10.15 11.38 0.44
CA GLY A 49 9.35 11.05 1.63
C GLY A 49 7.96 10.51 1.34
N THR A 50 7.56 10.38 0.08
CA THR A 50 6.32 9.70 -0.32
C THR A 50 6.54 8.19 -0.46
N TYR A 51 5.47 7.45 -0.73
CA TYR A 51 5.54 5.99 -0.86
C TYR A 51 5.12 5.57 -2.26
N SER A 52 5.76 4.51 -2.74
CA SER A 52 5.46 3.88 -4.02
C SER A 52 5.13 2.41 -3.82
N ALA A 53 4.27 1.86 -4.66
CA ALA A 53 3.91 0.46 -4.66
C ALA A 53 4.19 -0.16 -6.02
N GLN A 54 4.95 -1.24 -6.04
CA GLN A 54 5.34 -1.97 -7.24
C GLN A 54 4.98 -3.43 -7.12
N VAL A 55 4.37 -3.98 -8.17
CA VAL A 55 4.17 -5.42 -8.31
C VAL A 55 5.53 -6.09 -8.48
N PHE A 56 5.80 -7.17 -7.77
CA PHE A 56 7.03 -7.94 -7.90
C PHE A 56 6.79 -9.44 -8.16
N TRP A 57 5.54 -9.86 -8.12
CA TRP A 57 5.11 -11.22 -8.46
C TRP A 57 3.64 -11.23 -8.87
N VAL A 58 3.32 -12.04 -9.85
CA VAL A 58 1.94 -12.38 -10.23
C VAL A 58 1.79 -13.89 -10.37
N GLU A 59 0.62 -14.41 -10.05
CA GLU A 59 0.33 -15.85 -10.09
C GLU A 59 0.39 -16.43 -11.52
N LYS A 60 -0.01 -15.63 -12.51
CA LYS A 60 -0.05 -16.03 -13.93
C LYS A 60 0.76 -15.06 -14.79
N PRO A 61 2.11 -15.19 -14.80
CA PRO A 61 2.96 -14.24 -15.51
C PRO A 61 3.05 -14.45 -17.01
N TYR A 62 2.54 -15.56 -17.55
CA TYR A 62 2.57 -15.90 -18.96
C TYR A 62 1.17 -16.00 -19.55
N ASP A 63 1.03 -15.70 -20.85
CA ASP A 63 -0.19 -15.90 -21.61
C ASP A 63 -0.32 -17.35 -22.10
N ALA A 64 -1.41 -17.67 -22.84
CA ALA A 64 -1.67 -19.00 -23.37
C ALA A 64 -0.63 -19.46 -24.41
N LYS A 65 0.16 -18.53 -24.97
CA LYS A 65 1.24 -18.80 -25.93
C LYS A 65 2.62 -18.86 -25.27
N CYS A 66 2.68 -18.91 -23.93
CA CYS A 66 3.91 -18.90 -23.13
C CYS A 66 4.75 -17.60 -23.28
N ASN A 67 4.15 -16.51 -23.74
CA ASN A 67 4.80 -15.20 -23.74
C ASN A 67 4.62 -14.53 -22.39
N LYS A 68 5.67 -13.89 -21.89
CA LYS A 68 5.58 -13.08 -20.68
C LYS A 68 4.58 -11.94 -20.89
N ARG A 69 3.62 -11.82 -19.99
CA ARG A 69 2.59 -10.78 -20.06
C ARG A 69 3.20 -9.40 -19.78
N LYS A 70 2.79 -8.42 -20.58
CA LYS A 70 3.21 -7.03 -20.50
C LYS A 70 2.04 -6.13 -20.11
N ASP A 71 2.36 -4.92 -19.69
CA ASP A 71 1.37 -3.88 -19.34
C ASP A 71 0.81 -3.19 -20.61
N VAL A 72 0.24 -3.97 -21.51
CA VAL A 72 -0.18 -3.54 -22.85
C VAL A 72 -1.30 -2.49 -22.86
N LYS A 73 -2.06 -2.36 -21.78
CA LYS A 73 -3.15 -1.38 -21.65
C LYS A 73 -2.71 -0.06 -21.03
N ASN A 74 -1.41 0.09 -20.69
CA ASN A 74 -0.94 1.33 -20.10
C ASN A 74 -1.23 2.52 -21.02
N PRO A 75 -1.85 3.61 -20.49
CA PRO A 75 -2.09 4.83 -21.27
C PRO A 75 -0.80 5.45 -21.81
N ASP A 76 0.30 5.34 -21.04
CA ASP A 76 1.63 5.72 -21.49
C ASP A 76 2.23 4.60 -22.34
N LYS A 77 2.34 4.88 -23.66
CA LYS A 77 2.86 3.91 -24.62
C LYS A 77 4.28 3.45 -24.32
N SER A 78 5.10 4.30 -23.68
CA SER A 78 6.49 3.97 -23.32
C SER A 78 6.58 2.90 -22.23
N LEU A 79 5.50 2.68 -21.46
CA LEU A 79 5.43 1.71 -20.36
C LEU A 79 4.77 0.38 -20.75
N ARG A 80 4.26 0.25 -21.97
CA ARG A 80 3.53 -0.95 -22.42
C ARG A 80 4.38 -2.20 -22.56
N ASN A 81 5.70 -2.05 -22.60
CA ASN A 81 6.63 -3.18 -22.69
C ASN A 81 7.17 -3.65 -21.33
N ILE A 82 6.69 -3.05 -20.24
CA ILE A 82 7.06 -3.48 -18.89
C ILE A 82 6.35 -4.79 -18.57
N ASP A 83 7.09 -5.73 -17.99
CA ASP A 83 6.52 -7.01 -17.52
C ASP A 83 5.46 -6.77 -16.45
N ILE A 84 4.37 -7.55 -16.52
CA ILE A 84 3.22 -7.37 -15.59
C ILE A 84 3.60 -7.53 -14.12
N ASP A 85 4.66 -8.28 -13.83
CA ASP A 85 5.20 -8.47 -12.49
C ASP A 85 6.25 -7.41 -12.07
N GLN A 86 6.35 -6.31 -12.82
CA GLN A 86 7.26 -5.18 -12.51
C GLN A 86 6.56 -3.82 -12.55
N VAL A 87 5.25 -3.81 -12.72
CA VAL A 87 4.46 -2.58 -12.88
C VAL A 87 4.43 -1.79 -11.57
N VAL A 88 4.76 -0.51 -11.64
CA VAL A 88 4.54 0.44 -10.54
C VAL A 88 3.08 0.88 -10.56
N ILE A 89 2.33 0.52 -9.52
CA ILE A 89 0.89 0.76 -9.46
C ILE A 89 0.51 1.99 -8.63
N VAL A 90 1.38 2.46 -7.74
CA VAL A 90 1.19 3.71 -6.99
C VAL A 90 2.50 4.47 -6.92
N LYS A 91 2.44 5.79 -7.15
CA LYS A 91 3.55 6.73 -6.94
C LYS A 91 3.08 7.92 -6.14
N GLY A 92 3.95 8.44 -5.27
CA GLY A 92 3.71 9.69 -4.58
C GLY A 92 2.62 9.62 -3.52
N LEU A 93 2.35 8.45 -2.95
CA LEU A 93 1.40 8.28 -1.87
C LEU A 93 1.90 9.01 -0.63
N LYS A 94 1.09 9.93 -0.09
CA LYS A 94 1.45 10.77 1.05
C LYS A 94 0.75 10.33 2.31
N TYR A 95 1.46 10.41 3.43
CA TYR A 95 0.87 10.18 4.74
C TYR A 95 0.27 11.46 5.30
N ASP A 96 -0.94 11.37 5.81
CA ASP A 96 -1.64 12.41 6.56
C ASP A 96 -1.66 12.02 8.04
N ALA A 97 -0.93 12.79 8.86
CA ALA A 97 -0.81 12.53 10.29
C ALA A 97 -2.09 12.89 11.08
N GLU A 98 -2.90 13.81 10.54
CA GLU A 98 -4.17 14.21 11.16
C GLU A 98 -5.23 13.14 10.94
N ASP A 99 -5.40 12.69 9.69
CA ASP A 99 -6.36 11.65 9.32
C ASP A 99 -5.82 10.23 9.54
N LYS A 100 -4.52 10.07 9.82
CA LYS A 100 -3.85 8.79 10.05
C LYS A 100 -4.06 7.80 8.90
N ASN A 101 -3.91 8.29 7.70
CA ASN A 101 -4.04 7.50 6.47
C ASN A 101 -3.01 7.93 5.42
N TRP A 102 -2.99 7.21 4.31
CA TRP A 102 -2.18 7.53 3.14
C TRP A 102 -3.10 7.88 1.98
N GLY A 103 -2.77 8.92 1.22
CA GLY A 103 -3.60 9.40 0.11
C GLY A 103 -2.87 10.34 -0.83
N ASP A 104 -3.63 11.21 -1.48
CA ASP A 104 -3.15 12.23 -2.43
C ASP A 104 -2.34 11.61 -3.58
N ALA A 105 -2.75 10.43 -4.03
CA ALA A 105 -2.16 9.71 -5.14
C ALA A 105 -3.21 8.92 -5.91
N LYS A 106 -2.78 8.29 -7.00
CA LYS A 106 -3.62 7.41 -7.80
C LYS A 106 -3.06 6.00 -7.81
N ILE A 107 -3.95 5.02 -7.78
CA ILE A 107 -3.61 3.62 -8.04
C ILE A 107 -3.91 3.28 -9.50
N TYR A 108 -2.99 2.57 -10.13
CA TYR A 108 -3.11 2.09 -11.49
C TYR A 108 -3.62 0.64 -11.51
N ASP A 109 -4.59 0.37 -12.37
CA ASP A 109 -5.11 -0.97 -12.64
C ASP A 109 -4.64 -1.44 -14.03
N PRO A 110 -3.63 -2.32 -14.12
CA PRO A 110 -3.13 -2.80 -15.41
C PRO A 110 -4.17 -3.60 -16.21
N SER A 111 -5.12 -4.25 -15.54
CA SER A 111 -6.16 -5.05 -16.21
C SER A 111 -7.13 -4.19 -17.03
N LYS A 112 -7.30 -2.94 -16.65
CA LYS A 112 -8.19 -1.97 -17.29
C LYS A 112 -7.46 -0.80 -17.95
N GLY A 113 -6.18 -0.58 -17.62
CA GLY A 113 -5.40 0.55 -18.09
C GLY A 113 -5.88 1.90 -17.54
N ILE A 114 -6.41 1.94 -16.33
CA ILE A 114 -6.96 3.14 -15.70
C ILE A 114 -6.27 3.48 -14.39
N ARG A 115 -6.28 4.77 -14.04
CA ARG A 115 -5.86 5.29 -12.73
C ARG A 115 -7.04 5.90 -12.00
N VAL A 116 -7.15 5.58 -10.71
CA VAL A 116 -8.19 6.14 -9.84
C VAL A 116 -7.54 6.71 -8.58
N ASN A 117 -8.16 7.73 -7.97
CA ASN A 117 -7.68 8.26 -6.70
C ASN A 117 -7.69 7.16 -5.64
N VAL A 118 -6.69 7.13 -4.78
CA VAL A 118 -6.56 6.11 -3.75
C VAL A 118 -6.32 6.72 -2.39
N THR A 119 -6.97 6.14 -1.38
CA THR A 119 -6.62 6.29 0.04
C THR A 119 -6.39 4.92 0.63
N ALA A 120 -5.52 4.84 1.63
CA ALA A 120 -5.17 3.59 2.30
C ALA A 120 -5.10 3.79 3.81
N GLU A 121 -5.57 2.80 4.55
CA GLU A 121 -5.46 2.74 6.01
C GLU A 121 -5.43 1.28 6.47
N PHE A 122 -4.70 0.99 7.53
CA PHE A 122 -4.79 -0.33 8.15
C PHE A 122 -6.08 -0.45 8.93
N VAL A 123 -6.82 -1.53 8.71
CA VAL A 123 -8.00 -1.93 9.49
C VAL A 123 -7.66 -3.01 10.51
N GLU A 124 -6.55 -3.71 10.29
CA GLU A 124 -5.90 -4.66 11.20
C GLU A 124 -4.38 -4.56 11.01
N ALA A 125 -3.60 -5.11 11.94
CA ALA A 125 -2.13 -5.03 11.90
C ALA A 125 -1.52 -5.56 10.57
N ASN A 126 -2.19 -6.52 9.94
CA ASN A 126 -1.76 -7.16 8.68
C ASN A 126 -2.71 -6.92 7.51
N LYS A 127 -3.69 -6.03 7.65
CA LYS A 127 -4.72 -5.80 6.62
C LYS A 127 -4.82 -4.32 6.28
N LEU A 128 -4.34 -3.97 5.10
CA LEU A 128 -4.42 -2.63 4.53
C LEU A 128 -5.66 -2.53 3.65
N LYS A 129 -6.55 -1.61 3.99
CA LYS A 129 -7.72 -1.27 3.18
C LYS A 129 -7.35 -0.13 2.23
N LEU A 130 -7.59 -0.33 0.94
CA LEU A 130 -7.45 0.70 -0.08
C LEU A 130 -8.82 1.03 -0.65
N ARG A 131 -9.12 2.32 -0.73
CA ARG A 131 -10.32 2.82 -1.39
C ARG A 131 -9.94 3.59 -2.64
N GLY A 132 -10.34 3.05 -3.79
CA GLY A 132 -10.21 3.70 -5.09
C GLY A 132 -11.49 4.46 -5.42
N THR A 133 -11.39 5.68 -5.91
CA THR A 133 -12.56 6.49 -6.32
C THR A 133 -12.34 7.11 -7.69
N ILE A 134 -13.38 7.03 -8.52
CA ILE A 134 -13.49 7.75 -9.79
C ILE A 134 -14.90 8.33 -9.89
N PHE A 135 -15.02 9.64 -10.17
CA PHE A 135 -16.32 10.35 -10.24
C PHE A 135 -17.23 10.10 -9.02
N GLY A 136 -16.64 10.02 -7.80
CA GLY A 136 -17.40 9.78 -6.56
C GLY A 136 -17.83 8.33 -6.34
N ILE A 137 -17.64 7.42 -7.30
CA ILE A 137 -17.91 5.99 -7.16
C ILE A 137 -16.65 5.31 -6.63
N GLY A 138 -16.79 4.60 -5.50
CA GLY A 138 -15.67 3.95 -4.82
C GLY A 138 -15.66 2.43 -4.94
N THR A 139 -14.46 1.87 -5.00
CA THR A 139 -14.19 0.43 -4.86
C THR A 139 -13.22 0.21 -3.71
N THR A 140 -13.50 -0.78 -2.87
CA THR A 140 -12.63 -1.14 -1.75
C THR A 140 -11.85 -2.40 -2.09
N LEU A 141 -10.53 -2.36 -1.83
CA LEU A 141 -9.62 -3.48 -1.93
C LEU A 141 -8.93 -3.70 -0.59
N TYR A 142 -8.50 -4.93 -0.34
CA TYR A 142 -7.70 -5.27 0.82
C TYR A 142 -6.40 -5.93 0.40
N TRP A 143 -5.31 -5.46 0.96
CA TRP A 143 -4.00 -6.07 0.83
C TRP A 143 -3.61 -6.71 2.16
N THR A 144 -3.23 -7.98 2.12
CA THR A 144 -2.75 -8.69 3.30
C THR A 144 -1.24 -8.57 3.39
N ARG A 145 -0.74 -8.01 4.49
CA ARG A 145 0.70 -7.93 4.73
C ARG A 145 1.29 -9.32 4.89
N ILE A 146 2.36 -9.60 4.17
CA ILE A 146 3.11 -10.86 4.23
C ILE A 146 4.53 -10.69 4.76
N GLN A 147 5.03 -9.45 4.73
CA GLN A 147 6.33 -9.09 5.31
C GLN A 147 6.44 -7.59 5.59
#